data_41287bacba505073b2bfc9e45d4b2342
#
_entry.id   41287bacba505073b2bfc9e45d4b2342
#
_cell.length_a   1.000
_cell.length_b   1.000
_cell.length_c   1.000
_cell.angle_alpha   90.00
_cell.angle_beta   90.00
_cell.angle_gamma   90.00
#
_symmetry.space_group_name_H-M   'P 1'
#
loop_
_entity.id
_entity.type
_entity.pdbx_description
1 polymer ?
#
loop_
_entity_poly.entity_id
_entity_poly.type
_entity_poly.pdbx_seq_one_letter_code
_entity_poly.pdbx_strand_id
1 'polypeptide(L)'
;MGPITPVCILAGFYFGLYVGLLIAIIGEIMGAVIVFLYGRYLFKAYILKQFGERFKKFKDGFNRNSISYLLFIRVIGGVPFGIQNLLPAVLDMKFRDYFIATIFGVIPWAYILVSIGNGIQNIMETQNFSSSDILKIEYLLPVLLISLSLIHI
;
A
#
# COMPACT_ATOMS: atom_id res chain seq x y z
N MET A 1 0.93 -8.54 1.31
CA MET A 1 0.96 -7.59 0.18
C MET A 1 -0.46 -7.46 -0.34
N GLY A 2 -0.92 -6.28 -0.71
CA GLY A 2 -2.32 -6.05 -1.08
C GLY A 2 -2.47 -5.80 -2.58
N PRO A 3 -3.66 -5.46 -3.06
CA PRO A 3 -3.97 -5.19 -4.47
C PRO A 3 -3.16 -4.02 -5.06
N ILE A 4 -2.44 -3.28 -4.23
CA ILE A 4 -1.59 -2.14 -4.63
C ILE A 4 -0.30 -2.59 -5.33
N THR A 5 0.21 -3.79 -5.03
CA THR A 5 1.44 -4.33 -5.63
C THR A 5 1.37 -4.40 -7.16
N PRO A 6 0.35 -5.03 -7.78
CA PRO A 6 0.25 -5.05 -9.24
C PRO A 6 0.05 -3.66 -9.83
N VAL A 7 -0.63 -2.74 -9.14
CA VAL A 7 -0.84 -1.37 -9.62
C VAL A 7 0.49 -0.61 -9.71
N CYS A 8 1.37 -0.73 -8.71
CA CYS A 8 2.69 -0.10 -8.73
C CYS A 8 3.59 -0.68 -9.83
N ILE A 9 3.57 -2.00 -10.04
CA ILE A 9 4.33 -2.65 -11.11
C ILE A 9 3.83 -2.17 -12.47
N LEU A 10 2.51 -2.13 -12.69
CA LEU A 10 1.92 -1.61 -13.92
C LEU A 10 2.23 -0.12 -14.12
N ALA A 11 2.22 0.69 -13.07
CA ALA A 11 2.60 2.10 -13.17
C ALA A 11 4.05 2.25 -13.66
N GLY A 12 4.98 1.45 -13.13
CA GLY A 12 6.38 1.43 -13.60
C GLY A 12 6.51 0.95 -15.03
N PHE A 13 5.74 -0.05 -15.39
CA PHE A 13 5.74 -0.64 -16.73
C PHE A 13 5.24 0.34 -17.81
N TYR A 14 4.10 1.02 -17.57
CA TYR A 14 3.50 1.88 -18.59
C TYR A 14 4.06 3.31 -18.60
N PHE A 15 4.48 3.83 -17.44
CA PHE A 15 4.88 5.24 -17.30
C PHE A 15 6.36 5.42 -17.00
N GLY A 16 7.13 4.33 -16.91
CA GLY A 16 8.53 4.38 -16.55
C GLY A 16 8.77 4.66 -15.06
N LEU A 17 10.03 4.80 -14.68
CA LEU A 17 10.43 4.89 -13.27
C LEU A 17 9.87 6.14 -12.58
N TYR A 18 10.13 7.32 -13.14
CA TYR A 18 9.84 8.59 -12.43
C TYR A 18 8.35 8.92 -12.39
N VAL A 19 7.67 8.85 -13.54
CA VAL A 19 6.24 9.14 -13.62
C VAL A 19 5.43 8.04 -12.94
N GLY A 20 5.82 6.78 -13.13
CA GLY A 20 5.20 5.65 -12.45
C GLY A 20 5.32 5.74 -10.94
N LEU A 21 6.47 6.19 -10.43
CA LEU A 21 6.69 6.39 -8.98
C LEU A 21 5.78 7.49 -8.42
N LEU A 22 5.66 8.62 -9.10
CA LEU A 22 4.75 9.69 -8.68
C LEU A 22 3.29 9.22 -8.63
N ILE A 23 2.84 8.53 -9.67
CA ILE A 23 1.47 7.98 -9.74
C ILE A 23 1.24 6.97 -8.62
N ALA A 24 2.18 6.05 -8.40
CA ALA A 24 2.09 5.05 -7.36
C ALA A 24 2.01 5.68 -5.95
N ILE A 25 2.91 6.61 -5.62
CA ILE A 25 2.93 7.29 -4.32
C ILE A 25 1.63 8.06 -4.07
N ILE A 26 1.16 8.83 -5.05
CA ILE A 26 -0.10 9.59 -4.92
C ILE A 26 -1.27 8.64 -4.72
N GLY A 27 -1.37 7.58 -5.52
CA GLY A 27 -2.43 6.59 -5.41
C GLY A 27 -2.41 5.87 -4.05
N GLU A 28 -1.23 5.47 -3.56
CA GLU A 28 -1.08 4.84 -2.24
C GLU A 28 -1.48 5.77 -1.10
N ILE A 29 -1.07 7.04 -1.14
CA ILE A 29 -1.42 8.02 -0.12
C ILE A 29 -2.93 8.27 -0.12
N MET A 30 -3.54 8.44 -1.28
CA MET A 30 -4.99 8.64 -1.39
C MET A 30 -5.76 7.44 -0.85
N GLY A 31 -5.40 6.23 -1.26
CA GLY A 31 -6.01 5.00 -0.76
C GLY A 31 -5.83 4.84 0.75
N ALA A 32 -4.64 5.12 1.26
CA ALA A 32 -4.33 5.06 2.68
C ALA A 32 -5.17 6.05 3.50
N VAL A 33 -5.31 7.29 3.04
CA VAL A 33 -6.14 8.33 3.69
C VAL A 33 -7.60 7.93 3.72
N ILE A 34 -8.12 7.41 2.61
CA ILE A 34 -9.51 6.94 2.54
C ILE A 34 -9.75 5.83 3.58
N VAL A 35 -8.91 4.80 3.59
CA VAL A 35 -9.03 3.68 4.55
C VAL A 35 -8.89 4.16 6.00
N PHE A 36 -7.96 5.08 6.27
CA PHE A 36 -7.78 5.68 7.59
C PHE A 36 -9.04 6.42 8.07
N LEU A 37 -9.63 7.25 7.22
CA LEU A 37 -10.83 8.00 7.56
C LEU A 37 -12.03 7.06 7.77
N TYR A 38 -12.24 6.10 6.88
CA TYR A 38 -13.29 5.08 7.07
C TYR A 38 -13.08 4.29 8.36
N GLY A 39 -11.83 3.89 8.65
CA GLY A 39 -11.48 3.20 9.88
C GLY A 39 -11.83 4.00 11.12
N ARG A 40 -11.53 5.30 11.10
CA ARG A 40 -11.80 6.19 12.22
C ARG A 40 -13.30 6.37 12.51
N TYR A 41 -14.10 6.52 11.45
CA TYR A 41 -15.54 6.80 11.60
C TYR A 41 -16.38 5.54 11.82
N LEU A 42 -16.07 4.43 11.16
CA LEU A 42 -16.91 3.24 11.17
C LEU A 42 -16.45 2.18 12.18
N PHE A 43 -15.15 1.93 12.28
CA PHE A 43 -14.64 0.77 13.05
C PHE A 43 -14.24 1.11 14.48
N LYS A 44 -13.97 2.37 14.79
CA LYS A 44 -13.51 2.78 16.13
C LYS A 44 -14.49 2.39 17.23
N ALA A 45 -15.78 2.70 17.06
CA ALA A 45 -16.80 2.42 18.07
C ALA A 45 -16.96 0.91 18.32
N TYR A 46 -16.90 0.11 17.26
CA TYR A 46 -16.99 -1.35 17.32
C TYR A 46 -15.81 -1.96 18.10
N ILE A 47 -14.59 -1.54 17.78
CA ILE A 47 -13.36 -2.08 18.40
C ILE A 47 -13.26 -1.67 19.87
N LEU A 48 -13.61 -0.42 20.21
CA LEU A 48 -13.66 0.03 21.60
C LEU A 48 -14.65 -0.79 22.44
N LYS A 49 -15.80 -1.16 21.87
CA LYS A 49 -16.79 -1.98 22.55
C LYS A 49 -16.30 -3.41 22.79
N GLN A 50 -15.51 -3.96 21.87
CA GLN A 50 -15.08 -5.36 21.92
C GLN A 50 -13.84 -5.58 22.79
N PHE A 51 -12.88 -4.66 22.77
CA PHE A 51 -11.54 -4.84 23.38
C PHE A 51 -11.30 -4.02 24.66
N GLY A 52 -12.14 -3.08 25.01
CA GLY A 52 -12.16 -2.37 26.29
C GLY A 52 -10.81 -1.85 26.80
N GLU A 53 -10.48 -2.18 28.05
CA GLU A 53 -9.28 -1.69 28.77
C GLU A 53 -7.94 -2.12 28.17
N ARG A 54 -7.85 -3.31 27.55
CA ARG A 54 -6.61 -3.79 26.90
C ARG A 54 -6.23 -2.91 25.73
N PHE A 55 -7.24 -2.44 24.99
CA PHE A 55 -7.06 -1.54 23.88
C PHE A 55 -6.55 -0.16 24.33
N LYS A 56 -7.01 0.34 25.47
CA LYS A 56 -6.58 1.63 26.03
C LYS A 56 -5.09 1.66 26.35
N LYS A 57 -4.58 0.61 27.03
CA LYS A 57 -3.14 0.50 27.32
C LYS A 57 -2.29 0.44 26.05
N PHE A 58 -2.72 -0.32 25.05
CA PHE A 58 -2.02 -0.41 23.77
C PHE A 58 -2.03 0.92 23.01
N LYS A 59 -3.16 1.63 23.03
CA LYS A 59 -3.32 2.95 22.44
C LYS A 59 -2.35 3.97 23.04
N ASP A 60 -2.21 4.01 24.36
CA ASP A 60 -1.33 4.96 25.05
C ASP A 60 0.15 4.69 24.72
N GLY A 61 0.55 3.41 24.63
CA GLY A 61 1.89 3.01 24.21
C GLY A 61 2.18 3.38 22.75
N PHE A 62 1.23 3.11 21.87
CA PHE A 62 1.34 3.43 20.44
C PHE A 62 1.45 4.95 20.20
N ASN A 63 0.61 5.74 20.87
CA ASN A 63 0.56 7.21 20.64
C ASN A 63 1.79 7.95 21.13
N ARG A 64 2.61 7.37 21.99
CA ARG A 64 3.90 7.99 22.42
C ARG A 64 4.90 8.12 21.27
N ASN A 65 4.94 7.15 20.35
CA ASN A 65 5.86 7.11 19.23
C ASN A 65 5.15 6.65 17.92
N SER A 66 3.94 7.13 17.67
CA SER A 66 3.08 6.64 16.61
C SER A 66 3.69 6.74 15.21
N ILE A 67 4.45 7.82 14.92
CA ILE A 67 5.14 7.99 13.64
C ILE A 67 6.17 6.87 13.44
N SER A 68 7.03 6.63 14.42
CA SER A 68 8.09 5.61 14.34
C SER A 68 7.51 4.21 14.19
N TYR A 69 6.45 3.88 14.95
CA TYR A 69 5.76 2.59 14.82
C TYR A 69 5.15 2.39 13.44
N LEU A 70 4.47 3.40 12.91
CA LEU A 70 3.85 3.29 11.59
C LEU A 70 4.89 3.21 10.47
N LEU A 71 5.96 4.03 10.54
CA LEU A 71 7.08 3.96 9.62
C LEU A 71 7.72 2.57 9.62
N PHE A 72 7.99 2.01 10.80
CA PHE A 72 8.59 0.69 10.95
C PHE A 72 7.72 -0.40 10.29
N ILE A 73 6.41 -0.40 10.56
CA ILE A 73 5.47 -1.36 9.98
C ILE A 73 5.42 -1.23 8.45
N ARG A 74 5.48 -0.01 7.92
CA ARG A 74 5.46 0.23 6.47
C ARG A 74 6.76 -0.19 5.78
N VAL A 75 7.90 0.09 6.38
CA VAL A 75 9.23 -0.23 5.81
C VAL A 75 9.51 -1.72 5.85
N ILE A 76 9.20 -2.40 6.96
CA ILE A 76 9.38 -3.86 7.05
C ILE A 76 8.48 -4.60 6.04
N GLY A 77 7.29 -4.08 5.77
CA GLY A 77 6.31 -4.76 4.94
C GLY A 77 5.68 -5.97 5.63
N GLY A 78 4.99 -6.81 4.84
CA GLY A 78 4.38 -8.05 5.37
C GLY A 78 3.05 -7.86 6.09
N VAL A 79 2.72 -6.66 6.54
CA VAL A 79 1.41 -6.36 7.13
C VAL A 79 0.42 -5.97 6.03
N PRO A 80 -0.79 -6.55 5.99
CA PRO A 80 -1.79 -6.18 4.99
C PRO A 80 -2.12 -4.69 5.00
N PHE A 81 -2.28 -4.09 3.80
CA PHE A 81 -2.54 -2.66 3.62
C PHE A 81 -3.71 -2.13 4.47
N GLY A 82 -4.80 -2.91 4.55
CA GLY A 82 -5.96 -2.57 5.37
C GLY A 82 -5.59 -2.40 6.86
N ILE A 83 -4.84 -3.34 7.40
CA ILE A 83 -4.42 -3.33 8.81
C ILE A 83 -3.48 -2.15 9.08
N GLN A 84 -2.51 -1.88 8.20
CA GLN A 84 -1.59 -0.75 8.33
C GLN A 84 -2.31 0.61 8.39
N ASN A 85 -3.48 0.74 7.79
CA ASN A 85 -4.25 1.98 7.74
C ASN A 85 -5.39 2.01 8.77
N LEU A 86 -6.04 0.87 9.05
CA LEU A 86 -7.10 0.78 10.06
C LEU A 86 -6.57 0.89 11.48
N LEU A 87 -5.44 0.24 11.77
CA LEU A 87 -4.87 0.22 13.12
C LEU A 87 -4.56 1.63 13.66
N PRO A 88 -3.83 2.51 12.95
CA PRO A 88 -3.61 3.89 13.38
C PRO A 88 -4.89 4.69 13.54
N ALA A 89 -5.88 4.45 12.67
CA ALA A 89 -7.18 5.13 12.73
C ALA A 89 -7.94 4.82 14.01
N VAL A 90 -7.99 3.55 14.38
CA VAL A 90 -8.69 3.06 15.58
C VAL A 90 -7.93 3.46 16.85
N LEU A 91 -6.61 3.49 16.82
CA LEU A 91 -5.75 3.93 17.94
C LEU A 91 -5.73 5.45 18.14
N ASP A 92 -6.55 6.21 17.40
CA ASP A 92 -6.62 7.67 17.48
C ASP A 92 -5.31 8.40 17.14
N MET A 93 -4.50 7.83 16.28
CA MET A 93 -3.31 8.52 15.77
C MET A 93 -3.72 9.86 15.14
N LYS A 94 -3.00 10.94 15.44
CA LYS A 94 -3.26 12.23 14.81
C LYS A 94 -3.12 12.13 13.30
N PHE A 95 -4.05 12.70 12.55
CA PHE A 95 -4.03 12.65 11.09
C PHE A 95 -2.71 13.18 10.50
N ARG A 96 -2.16 14.25 11.08
CA ARG A 96 -0.87 14.82 10.66
C ARG A 96 0.26 13.80 10.78
N ASP A 97 0.36 13.12 11.92
CA ASP A 97 1.42 12.13 12.18
C ASP A 97 1.26 10.91 11.26
N TYR A 98 0.02 10.47 11.06
CA TYR A 98 -0.31 9.42 10.09
C TYR A 98 0.09 9.80 8.68
N PHE A 99 -0.24 11.02 8.23
CA PHE A 99 0.05 11.49 6.89
C PHE A 99 1.56 11.58 6.63
N ILE A 100 2.32 12.15 7.58
CA ILE A 100 3.79 12.23 7.50
C ILE A 100 4.41 10.82 7.43
N ALA A 101 4.03 9.93 8.33
CA ALA A 101 4.54 8.57 8.35
C ALA A 101 4.14 7.79 7.08
N THR A 102 2.98 8.10 6.48
CA THR A 102 2.55 7.48 5.23
C THR A 102 3.42 7.93 4.07
N ILE A 103 3.65 9.24 3.88
CA ILE A 103 4.49 9.77 2.81
C ILE A 103 5.86 9.09 2.80
N PHE A 104 6.55 9.12 3.95
CA PHE A 104 7.89 8.55 4.03
C PHE A 104 7.92 7.01 4.01
N GLY A 105 6.88 6.38 4.54
CA GLY A 105 6.81 4.93 4.66
C GLY A 105 6.47 4.19 3.37
N VAL A 106 5.75 4.81 2.43
CA VAL A 106 5.38 4.18 1.16
C VAL A 106 6.50 4.24 0.11
N ILE A 107 7.38 5.25 0.18
CA ILE A 107 8.41 5.50 -0.83
C ILE A 107 9.30 4.28 -1.09
N PRO A 108 9.89 3.59 -0.10
CA PRO A 108 10.79 2.48 -0.35
C PRO A 108 10.15 1.34 -1.15
N TRP A 109 8.93 0.97 -0.76
CA TRP A 109 8.20 -0.11 -1.43
C TRP A 109 7.68 0.29 -2.81
N ALA A 110 7.13 1.50 -2.95
CA ALA A 110 6.72 2.04 -4.23
C ALA A 110 7.90 2.06 -5.22
N TYR A 111 9.08 2.51 -4.77
CA TYR A 111 10.28 2.53 -5.60
C TYR A 111 10.67 1.13 -6.09
N ILE A 112 10.70 0.13 -5.20
CA ILE A 112 11.05 -1.26 -5.56
C ILE A 112 10.06 -1.80 -6.60
N LEU A 113 8.75 -1.66 -6.35
CA LEU A 113 7.72 -2.23 -7.21
C LEU A 113 7.66 -1.55 -8.57
N VAL A 114 7.77 -0.22 -8.60
CA VAL A 114 7.81 0.56 -9.84
C VAL A 114 9.09 0.25 -10.64
N SER A 115 10.23 0.07 -9.96
CA SER A 115 11.48 -0.32 -10.61
C SER A 115 11.38 -1.70 -11.27
N ILE A 116 10.71 -2.64 -10.64
CA ILE A 116 10.43 -3.96 -11.24
C ILE A 116 9.62 -3.79 -12.53
N GLY A 117 8.54 -3.00 -12.49
CA GLY A 117 7.71 -2.73 -13.66
C GLY A 117 8.49 -2.08 -14.80
N ASN A 118 9.25 -1.04 -14.50
CA ASN A 118 10.12 -0.37 -15.46
C ASN A 118 11.21 -1.30 -16.03
N GLY A 119 11.78 -2.17 -15.21
CA GLY A 119 12.76 -3.16 -15.64
C GLY A 119 12.17 -4.18 -16.64
N ILE A 120 10.94 -4.63 -16.41
CA ILE A 120 10.22 -5.51 -17.33
C ILE A 120 10.01 -4.81 -18.67
N GLN A 121 9.57 -3.54 -18.67
CA GLN A 121 9.42 -2.75 -19.88
C GLN A 121 10.72 -2.70 -20.70
N ASN A 122 11.82 -2.33 -20.06
CA ASN A 122 13.14 -2.22 -20.73
C ASN A 122 13.60 -3.55 -21.36
N ILE A 123 13.36 -4.68 -20.68
CA ILE A 123 13.70 -6.01 -21.23
C ILE A 123 12.86 -6.31 -22.47
N MET A 124 11.58 -5.95 -22.45
CA MET A 124 10.68 -6.18 -23.57
C MET A 124 10.99 -5.31 -24.79
N GLU A 125 11.37 -4.07 -24.57
CA GLU A 125 11.80 -3.16 -25.64
C GLU A 125 13.10 -3.62 -26.29
N THR A 126 14.07 -4.13 -25.52
CA THR A 126 15.33 -4.64 -26.05
C THR A 126 15.19 -5.93 -26.86
N GLN A 127 14.14 -6.71 -26.62
CA GLN A 127 13.86 -7.95 -27.35
C GLN A 127 12.88 -7.77 -28.52
N ASN A 128 12.55 -6.55 -28.95
CA ASN A 128 11.57 -6.24 -29.99
C ASN A 128 10.15 -6.76 -29.71
N PHE A 129 9.79 -6.97 -28.44
CA PHE A 129 8.42 -7.23 -28.07
C PHE A 129 7.58 -5.94 -28.17
N SER A 130 6.53 -5.96 -28.99
CA SER A 130 5.62 -4.82 -29.10
C SER A 130 4.73 -4.70 -27.86
N SER A 131 4.46 -3.47 -27.43
CA SER A 131 3.54 -3.18 -26.32
C SER A 131 2.14 -3.79 -26.51
N SER A 132 1.74 -4.02 -27.79
CA SER A 132 0.49 -4.71 -28.13
C SER A 132 0.47 -6.19 -27.82
N ASP A 133 1.64 -6.83 -27.69
CA ASP A 133 1.74 -8.25 -27.35
C ASP A 133 1.47 -8.51 -25.86
N ILE A 134 1.70 -7.50 -25.01
CA ILE A 134 1.50 -7.58 -23.55
C ILE A 134 0.01 -7.48 -23.17
N LEU A 135 -0.78 -6.78 -24.00
CA LEU A 135 -2.23 -6.69 -23.82
C LEU A 135 -2.96 -7.98 -24.25
N LYS A 136 -2.23 -8.97 -24.78
CA LYS A 136 -2.82 -10.28 -25.06
C LYS A 136 -3.27 -10.90 -23.74
N ILE A 137 -4.47 -11.42 -23.74
CA ILE A 137 -5.13 -12.05 -22.59
C ILE A 137 -4.26 -13.12 -21.92
N GLU A 138 -3.35 -13.73 -22.68
CA GLU A 138 -2.40 -14.77 -22.24
C GLU A 138 -1.42 -14.26 -21.16
N TYR A 139 -1.04 -12.98 -21.18
CA TYR A 139 -0.14 -12.37 -20.19
C TYR A 139 -0.90 -11.67 -19.06
N LEU A 140 -2.08 -11.13 -19.36
CA LEU A 140 -2.94 -10.48 -18.35
C LEU A 140 -3.62 -11.51 -17.44
N LEU A 141 -3.97 -12.68 -17.97
CA LEU A 141 -4.68 -13.71 -17.22
C LEU A 141 -3.90 -14.21 -15.99
N PRO A 142 -2.60 -14.56 -16.07
CA PRO A 142 -1.81 -14.95 -14.89
C PRO A 142 -1.70 -13.84 -13.84
N VAL A 143 -1.52 -12.59 -14.27
CA VAL A 143 -1.45 -11.43 -13.36
C VAL A 143 -2.76 -11.21 -12.64
N LEU A 144 -3.89 -11.32 -13.35
CA LEU A 144 -5.23 -11.25 -12.78
C LEU A 144 -5.51 -12.41 -11.83
N LEU A 145 -5.13 -13.64 -12.22
CA LEU A 145 -5.31 -14.83 -11.37
C LEU A 145 -4.47 -14.76 -10.08
N ILE A 146 -3.21 -14.31 -10.17
CA ILE A 146 -2.36 -14.10 -9.00
C ILE A 146 -2.95 -13.00 -8.11
N SER A 147 -3.44 -11.90 -8.70
CA SER A 147 -4.07 -10.82 -7.95
C SER A 147 -5.35 -11.26 -7.25
N LEU A 148 -6.18 -12.08 -7.90
CA LEU A 148 -7.39 -12.66 -7.32
C LEU A 148 -7.08 -13.72 -6.26
N SER A 149 -6.05 -14.54 -6.46
CA SER A 149 -5.59 -15.52 -5.47
C SER A 149 -5.09 -14.84 -4.20
N LEU A 150 -4.41 -13.69 -4.32
CA LEU A 150 -3.93 -12.89 -3.17
C LEU A 150 -5.06 -12.14 -2.43
N ILE A 151 -6.21 -11.94 -3.07
CA ILE A 151 -7.40 -11.35 -2.42
C ILE A 151 -8.16 -12.42 -1.62
N HIS A 152 -8.00 -13.70 -1.95
CA HIS A 152 -8.75 -14.80 -1.35
C HIS A 152 -8.04 -15.43 -0.13
N ILE A 153 -6.79 -15.01 0.18
CA ILE A 153 -6.04 -15.38 1.39
C ILE A 153 -6.11 -14.24 2.40
#